data_b14b534c99b359d677fc6fb2d9ab822c
#
_entry.id   b14b534c99b359d677fc6fb2d9ab822c
#
_cell.length_a   1.000
_cell.length_b   1.000
_cell.length_c   1.000
_cell.angle_alpha   90.00
_cell.angle_beta   90.00
_cell.angle_gamma   90.00
#
_symmetry.space_group_name_H-M   'P 1'
#
loop_
_entity.id
_entity.type
_entity.pdbx_description
1 polymer ?
#
loop_
_entity_poly.entity_id
_entity_poly.type
_entity_poly.pdbx_seq_one_letter_code
_entity_poly.pdbx_strand_id
1 'polypeptide(L)'
;RTWIRRAEDPDRVTPLDVDLGGEGTFGISLVARSASGLGEQPPAPGDPPQSWVEVDTTPPSVQLYQPQIGTGPHAGKVAITWRASDLHLPPRSVSLFWRPDQPGAAWQPIVEGQENMGQYVWMVPPSFPARFHLRVEAIDSVGHRGAAETTDSSPVIVDRSRPRSRIIGLDPNARAGDGPAARPLR
;
A
#
# COMPACT_ATOMS: atom_id res chain seq x y z
N ARG A 1 -20.13 -17.56 25.02
CA ARG A 1 -19.02 -18.37 24.43
C ARG A 1 -19.46 -19.82 24.40
N THR A 2 -19.32 -20.45 23.21
CA THR A 2 -19.67 -21.86 23.00
C THR A 2 -18.40 -22.60 22.60
N TRP A 3 -18.15 -23.76 23.19
CA TRP A 3 -17.03 -24.61 22.85
C TRP A 3 -17.43 -25.63 21.79
N ILE A 4 -16.58 -25.80 20.79
CA ILE A 4 -16.77 -26.77 19.71
C ILE A 4 -15.49 -27.61 19.61
N ARG A 5 -15.65 -28.93 19.64
CA ARG A 5 -14.53 -29.84 19.37
C ARG A 5 -14.17 -29.78 17.89
N ARG A 6 -12.94 -29.40 17.57
CA ARG A 6 -12.45 -29.25 16.19
C ARG A 6 -11.63 -30.43 15.71
N ALA A 7 -10.79 -30.96 16.59
CA ALA A 7 -9.92 -32.07 16.23
C ALA A 7 -9.73 -33.03 17.40
N GLU A 8 -9.25 -34.22 17.08
CA GLU A 8 -8.73 -35.22 17.99
C GLU A 8 -7.43 -35.73 17.40
N ASP A 9 -6.41 -35.86 18.24
CA ASP A 9 -5.13 -36.44 17.87
C ASP A 9 -5.18 -37.97 18.03
N PRO A 10 -5.35 -38.74 16.94
CA PRO A 10 -5.53 -40.19 17.02
C PRO A 10 -4.21 -40.94 17.16
N ASP A 11 -3.12 -40.38 16.68
CA ASP A 11 -1.80 -41.05 16.60
C ASP A 11 -0.85 -40.58 17.71
N ARG A 12 -1.18 -39.54 18.43
CA ARG A 12 -0.40 -38.95 19.54
C ARG A 12 0.97 -38.40 19.07
N VAL A 13 1.05 -37.99 17.80
CA VAL A 13 2.23 -37.40 17.20
C VAL A 13 2.02 -35.90 17.02
N THR A 14 2.92 -35.08 17.50
CA THR A 14 2.89 -33.63 17.32
C THR A 14 3.73 -33.20 16.12
N PRO A 15 3.35 -32.11 15.38
CA PRO A 15 2.20 -31.22 15.63
C PRO A 15 0.86 -31.77 15.13
N LEU A 16 -0.26 -31.28 15.70
CA LEU A 16 -1.62 -31.50 15.22
C LEU A 16 -2.10 -30.25 14.48
N ASP A 17 -2.38 -30.39 13.20
CA ASP A 17 -2.97 -29.32 12.39
C ASP A 17 -4.48 -29.25 12.58
N VAL A 18 -4.98 -28.04 12.86
CA VAL A 18 -6.40 -27.82 13.13
C VAL A 18 -6.94 -26.70 12.26
N ASP A 19 -7.93 -27.00 11.42
CA ASP A 19 -8.69 -26.01 10.68
C ASP A 19 -9.71 -25.31 11.59
N LEU A 20 -9.57 -24.00 11.78
CA LEU A 20 -10.48 -23.18 12.58
C LEU A 20 -11.72 -22.71 11.82
N GLY A 21 -11.75 -22.89 10.48
CA GLY A 21 -12.94 -22.71 9.65
C GLY A 21 -13.22 -21.26 9.26
N GLY A 22 -12.24 -20.38 9.28
CA GLY A 22 -12.37 -19.00 8.81
C GLY A 22 -11.54 -17.99 9.59
N GLU A 23 -11.76 -16.71 9.29
CA GLU A 23 -11.11 -15.58 9.96
C GLU A 23 -11.75 -15.26 11.30
N GLY A 24 -10.95 -14.68 12.19
CA GLY A 24 -11.41 -14.19 13.49
C GLY A 24 -10.51 -14.59 14.65
N THR A 25 -10.95 -14.22 15.84
CA THR A 25 -10.25 -14.54 17.09
C THR A 25 -10.86 -15.78 17.73
N PHE A 26 -10.05 -16.83 17.88
CA PHE A 26 -10.46 -18.11 18.41
C PHE A 26 -9.79 -18.36 19.77
N GLY A 27 -10.60 -18.75 20.76
CA GLY A 27 -10.08 -19.29 22.02
C GLY A 27 -9.83 -20.79 21.88
N ILE A 28 -8.64 -21.25 22.24
CA ILE A 28 -8.23 -22.65 22.13
C ILE A 28 -8.03 -23.23 23.49
N SER A 29 -8.53 -24.46 23.69
CA SER A 29 -8.26 -25.31 24.85
C SER A 29 -7.92 -26.73 24.40
N LEU A 30 -6.80 -27.24 24.87
CA LEU A 30 -6.36 -28.62 24.68
C LEU A 30 -6.76 -29.46 25.89
N VAL A 31 -7.41 -30.57 25.64
CA VAL A 31 -7.86 -31.51 26.68
C VAL A 31 -7.15 -32.83 26.48
N ALA A 32 -6.26 -33.18 27.41
CA ALA A 32 -5.54 -34.46 27.38
C ALA A 32 -6.35 -35.54 28.11
N ARG A 33 -6.46 -36.74 27.52
CA ARG A 33 -7.09 -37.90 28.09
C ARG A 33 -6.25 -39.18 27.88
N SER A 34 -6.25 -40.04 28.87
CA SER A 34 -5.68 -41.38 28.75
C SER A 34 -6.56 -42.29 27.89
N ALA A 35 -6.02 -43.43 27.47
CA ALA A 35 -6.80 -44.45 26.76
C ALA A 35 -7.98 -45.01 27.59
N SER A 36 -7.92 -44.92 28.94
CA SER A 36 -9.00 -45.29 29.84
C SER A 36 -10.04 -44.17 30.04
N GLY A 37 -9.89 -43.01 29.35
CA GLY A 37 -10.80 -41.87 29.45
C GLY A 37 -10.54 -40.95 30.66
N LEU A 38 -9.51 -41.25 31.47
CA LEU A 38 -9.11 -40.37 32.57
C LEU A 38 -8.35 -39.17 32.03
N GLY A 39 -8.64 -37.97 32.55
CA GLY A 39 -7.98 -36.72 32.14
C GLY A 39 -8.81 -35.49 32.47
N GLU A 40 -8.45 -34.38 31.88
CA GLU A 40 -9.13 -33.10 32.08
C GLU A 40 -10.56 -33.13 31.54
N GLN A 41 -11.45 -32.39 32.20
CA GLN A 41 -12.80 -32.18 31.69
C GLN A 41 -12.77 -31.16 30.51
N PRO A 42 -13.60 -31.36 29.48
CA PRO A 42 -13.78 -30.34 28.47
C PRO A 42 -14.25 -29.02 29.09
N PRO A 43 -13.86 -27.88 28.53
CA PRO A 43 -14.32 -26.59 29.04
C PRO A 43 -15.84 -26.44 28.90
N ALA A 44 -16.46 -25.92 29.96
CA ALA A 44 -17.89 -25.61 29.97
C ALA A 44 -18.17 -24.28 29.22
N PRO A 45 -19.41 -24.07 28.77
CA PRO A 45 -19.81 -22.78 28.20
C PRO A 45 -19.50 -21.63 29.16
N GLY A 46 -18.71 -20.65 28.69
CA GLY A 46 -18.29 -19.52 29.52
C GLY A 46 -16.87 -19.59 30.07
N ASP A 47 -16.28 -20.77 30.14
CA ASP A 47 -14.89 -20.92 30.59
C ASP A 47 -13.91 -20.16 29.75
N PRO A 48 -12.82 -19.58 30.29
CA PRO A 48 -11.78 -18.95 29.53
C PRO A 48 -10.98 -19.98 28.73
N PRO A 49 -10.48 -19.62 27.54
CA PRO A 49 -9.57 -20.48 26.79
C PRO A 49 -8.17 -20.50 27.42
N GLN A 50 -7.42 -21.55 27.11
CA GLN A 50 -6.02 -21.67 27.51
C GLN A 50 -5.13 -20.72 26.65
N SER A 51 -5.51 -20.48 25.38
CA SER A 51 -4.81 -19.60 24.48
C SER A 51 -5.78 -18.91 23.51
N TRP A 52 -5.34 -17.79 22.97
CA TRP A 52 -6.05 -17.07 21.91
C TRP A 52 -5.21 -17.10 20.63
N VAL A 53 -5.88 -17.35 19.50
CA VAL A 53 -5.29 -17.31 18.16
C VAL A 53 -6.16 -16.39 17.30
N GLU A 54 -5.53 -15.48 16.59
CA GLU A 54 -6.15 -14.65 15.57
C GLU A 54 -5.80 -15.21 14.21
N VAL A 55 -6.83 -15.46 13.38
CA VAL A 55 -6.69 -15.93 12.00
C VAL A 55 -7.11 -14.81 11.09
N ASP A 56 -6.18 -14.36 10.26
CA ASP A 56 -6.36 -13.37 9.22
C ASP A 56 -5.86 -13.96 7.90
N THR A 57 -6.69 -13.97 6.87
CA THR A 57 -6.38 -14.49 5.52
C THR A 57 -6.60 -13.43 4.44
N THR A 58 -7.03 -12.23 4.82
CA THR A 58 -7.41 -11.16 3.91
C THR A 58 -6.27 -10.15 3.73
N PRO A 59 -5.72 -9.98 2.52
CA PRO A 59 -4.72 -8.95 2.29
C PRO A 59 -5.33 -7.53 2.33
N PRO A 60 -4.53 -6.51 2.72
CA PRO A 60 -4.94 -5.12 2.70
C PRO A 60 -5.46 -4.65 1.34
N SER A 61 -6.58 -3.92 1.35
CA SER A 61 -7.08 -3.22 0.18
C SER A 61 -6.35 -1.91 0.00
N VAL A 62 -5.70 -1.70 -1.16
CA VAL A 62 -4.93 -0.50 -1.48
C VAL A 62 -5.45 0.16 -2.74
N GLN A 63 -5.60 1.47 -2.71
CA GLN A 63 -5.95 2.30 -3.86
C GLN A 63 -4.95 3.46 -3.97
N LEU A 64 -4.36 3.64 -5.14
CA LEU A 64 -3.51 4.78 -5.48
C LEU A 64 -4.33 5.76 -6.33
N TYR A 65 -4.42 7.01 -5.89
CA TYR A 65 -5.06 8.08 -6.65
C TYR A 65 -4.06 8.69 -7.65
N GLN A 66 -4.61 9.44 -8.63
CA GLN A 66 -3.79 10.14 -9.61
C GLN A 66 -2.77 11.05 -8.92
N PRO A 67 -1.45 10.82 -9.09
CA PRO A 67 -0.43 11.65 -8.48
C PRO A 67 -0.49 13.08 -9.02
N GLN A 68 -0.29 14.07 -8.15
CA GLN A 68 -0.32 15.47 -8.51
C GLN A 68 1.10 16.02 -8.63
N ILE A 69 1.42 16.60 -9.79
CA ILE A 69 2.72 17.18 -10.08
C ILE A 69 2.72 18.64 -9.65
N GLY A 70 3.66 19.02 -8.80
CA GLY A 70 3.83 20.38 -8.36
C GLY A 70 4.33 21.30 -9.49
N THR A 71 3.77 22.52 -9.55
CA THR A 71 4.13 23.56 -10.50
C THR A 71 4.64 24.82 -9.81
N GLY A 72 5.32 25.71 -10.52
CA GLY A 72 5.83 26.96 -9.98
C GLY A 72 6.74 26.74 -8.76
N PRO A 73 6.43 27.31 -7.59
CA PRO A 73 7.23 27.12 -6.36
C PRO A 73 7.28 25.69 -5.85
N HIS A 74 6.38 24.82 -6.32
CA HIS A 74 6.32 23.40 -5.99
C HIS A 74 6.88 22.50 -7.09
N ALA A 75 7.50 23.03 -8.12
CA ALA A 75 8.10 22.26 -9.20
C ALA A 75 9.09 21.22 -8.65
N GLY A 76 9.04 19.99 -9.18
CA GLY A 76 9.85 18.86 -8.71
C GLY A 76 9.26 18.10 -7.52
N LYS A 77 8.11 18.51 -6.97
CA LYS A 77 7.36 17.75 -5.98
C LYS A 77 6.29 16.92 -6.65
N VAL A 78 6.06 15.72 -6.12
CA VAL A 78 4.94 14.85 -6.49
C VAL A 78 4.15 14.53 -5.23
N ALA A 79 2.90 14.93 -5.18
CA ALA A 79 1.98 14.52 -4.13
C ALA A 79 1.38 13.16 -4.49
N ILE A 80 1.67 12.16 -3.67
CA ILE A 80 1.18 10.79 -3.78
C ILE A 80 0.08 10.63 -2.76
N THR A 81 -1.12 10.25 -3.21
CA THR A 81 -2.30 10.10 -2.35
C THR A 81 -2.84 8.69 -2.52
N TRP A 82 -3.19 8.05 -1.41
CA TRP A 82 -3.70 6.68 -1.42
C TRP A 82 -4.76 6.46 -0.36
N ARG A 83 -5.41 5.32 -0.45
CA ARG A 83 -6.20 4.73 0.62
C ARG A 83 -5.72 3.30 0.82
N ALA A 84 -5.36 2.95 2.04
CA ALA A 84 -5.10 1.58 2.44
C ALA A 84 -6.02 1.23 3.61
N SER A 85 -6.64 0.06 3.57
CA SER A 85 -7.62 -0.36 4.56
C SER A 85 -7.52 -1.86 4.79
N ASP A 86 -7.44 -2.22 6.05
CA ASP A 86 -7.47 -3.57 6.55
C ASP A 86 -7.81 -3.53 8.05
N LEU A 87 -8.32 -4.64 8.61
CA LEU A 87 -8.65 -4.73 10.04
C LEU A 87 -7.38 -4.78 10.91
N HIS A 88 -6.29 -5.30 10.36
CA HIS A 88 -5.06 -5.62 11.08
C HIS A 88 -3.84 -4.84 10.56
N LEU A 89 -4.05 -3.62 10.03
CA LEU A 89 -2.93 -2.76 9.62
C LEU A 89 -2.16 -2.24 10.85
N PRO A 90 -0.89 -2.63 11.01
CA PRO A 90 -0.06 -2.09 12.08
C PRO A 90 0.32 -0.62 11.80
N PRO A 91 0.77 0.13 12.80
CA PRO A 91 1.46 1.38 12.58
C PRO A 91 2.63 1.20 11.59
N ARG A 92 2.82 2.19 10.71
CA ARG A 92 3.91 2.18 9.70
C ARG A 92 3.84 1.02 8.70
N SER A 93 2.63 0.67 8.30
CA SER A 93 2.32 -0.44 7.39
C SER A 93 2.50 -0.12 5.91
N VAL A 94 2.68 1.16 5.53
CA VAL A 94 2.68 1.60 4.13
C VAL A 94 4.09 1.89 3.63
N SER A 95 4.39 1.45 2.40
CA SER A 95 5.63 1.74 1.69
C SER A 95 5.34 2.25 0.30
N LEU A 96 6.16 3.18 -0.17
CA LEU A 96 6.06 3.81 -1.48
C LEU A 96 7.27 3.44 -2.31
N PHE A 97 7.02 3.06 -3.57
CA PHE A 97 8.06 2.65 -4.51
C PHE A 97 7.89 3.40 -5.83
N TRP A 98 8.97 3.42 -6.59
CA TRP A 98 8.99 3.91 -7.96
C TRP A 98 9.77 2.96 -8.85
N ARG A 99 9.51 3.00 -10.14
CA ARG A 99 10.34 2.39 -11.18
C ARG A 99 10.40 3.29 -12.41
N PRO A 100 11.49 3.30 -13.19
CA PRO A 100 11.50 4.00 -14.49
C PRO A 100 10.45 3.37 -15.42
N ASP A 101 9.92 4.19 -16.34
CA ASP A 101 8.99 3.73 -17.40
C ASP A 101 9.77 2.96 -18.47
N GLN A 102 10.25 1.77 -18.10
CA GLN A 102 10.99 0.85 -18.94
C GLN A 102 10.55 -0.59 -18.64
N PRO A 103 10.38 -1.42 -19.68
CA PRO A 103 10.01 -2.83 -19.48
C PRO A 103 11.00 -3.57 -18.57
N GLY A 104 10.48 -4.31 -17.59
CA GLY A 104 11.31 -5.11 -16.69
C GLY A 104 12.07 -4.34 -15.61
N ALA A 105 11.87 -3.02 -15.51
CA ALA A 105 12.52 -2.23 -14.47
C ALA A 105 12.03 -2.64 -13.07
N ALA A 106 12.99 -2.83 -12.15
CA ALA A 106 12.69 -3.18 -10.77
C ALA A 106 12.15 -1.98 -9.98
N TRP A 107 11.25 -2.27 -9.04
CA TRP A 107 10.75 -1.29 -8.06
C TRP A 107 11.88 -0.92 -7.09
N GLN A 108 11.99 0.36 -6.81
CA GLN A 108 12.94 0.95 -5.86
C GLN A 108 12.16 1.72 -4.79
N PRO A 109 12.59 1.68 -3.53
CA PRO A 109 11.88 2.38 -2.47
C PRO A 109 12.05 3.90 -2.60
N ILE A 110 10.95 4.63 -2.39
CA ILE A 110 10.93 6.06 -2.10
C ILE A 110 11.03 6.24 -0.59
N VAL A 111 10.18 5.52 0.12
CA VAL A 111 10.12 5.49 1.58
C VAL A 111 9.41 4.20 2.02
N GLU A 112 9.88 3.61 3.12
CA GLU A 112 9.32 2.39 3.69
C GLU A 112 8.84 2.63 5.12
N GLY A 113 7.83 1.86 5.52
CA GLY A 113 7.32 1.88 6.89
C GLY A 113 6.75 3.23 7.29
N GLN A 114 5.90 3.82 6.44
CA GLN A 114 5.19 5.05 6.76
C GLN A 114 3.88 4.77 7.48
N GLU A 115 3.49 5.72 8.33
CA GLU A 115 2.13 5.78 8.86
C GLU A 115 1.12 5.88 7.71
N ASN A 116 -0.04 5.23 7.85
CA ASN A 116 -1.10 5.26 6.86
C ASN A 116 -1.86 6.59 6.88
N MET A 117 -1.15 7.69 6.59
CA MET A 117 -1.70 9.05 6.55
C MET A 117 -2.47 9.37 5.27
N GLY A 118 -2.47 8.47 4.28
CA GLY A 118 -3.16 8.63 3.01
C GLY A 118 -2.48 9.60 2.03
N GLN A 119 -1.35 10.21 2.39
CA GLN A 119 -0.62 11.14 1.53
C GLN A 119 0.88 11.20 1.86
N TYR A 120 1.68 11.47 0.83
CA TYR A 120 3.11 11.73 0.95
C TYR A 120 3.55 12.71 -0.14
N VAL A 121 4.36 13.71 0.22
CA VAL A 121 4.93 14.64 -0.75
C VAL A 121 6.39 14.27 -1.00
N TRP A 122 6.63 13.73 -2.17
CA TRP A 122 7.96 13.32 -2.60
C TRP A 122 8.67 14.44 -3.36
N MET A 123 9.88 14.80 -2.93
CA MET A 123 10.78 15.65 -3.68
C MET A 123 11.56 14.77 -4.66
N VAL A 124 11.18 14.81 -5.92
CA VAL A 124 11.82 13.99 -6.96
C VAL A 124 13.22 14.54 -7.26
N PRO A 125 14.30 13.76 -7.08
CA PRO A 125 15.66 14.23 -7.36
C PRO A 125 15.85 14.70 -8.80
N PRO A 126 16.69 15.70 -9.08
CA PRO A 126 16.89 16.24 -10.43
C PRO A 126 17.40 15.23 -11.46
N SER A 127 18.12 14.21 -11.00
CA SER A 127 18.67 13.12 -11.83
C SER A 127 17.65 12.03 -12.20
N PHE A 128 16.42 12.10 -11.65
CA PHE A 128 15.40 11.11 -11.92
C PHE A 128 14.89 11.17 -13.37
N PRO A 129 14.43 10.04 -13.93
CA PRO A 129 13.80 10.03 -15.24
C PRO A 129 12.54 10.91 -15.26
N ALA A 130 12.26 11.53 -16.40
CA ALA A 130 11.07 12.37 -16.57
C ALA A 130 9.76 11.55 -16.52
N ARG A 131 9.85 10.24 -16.83
CA ARG A 131 8.71 9.30 -16.83
C ARG A 131 9.02 8.13 -15.92
N PHE A 132 8.10 7.81 -15.03
CA PHE A 132 8.24 6.72 -14.08
C PHE A 132 6.87 6.25 -13.57
N HIS A 133 6.85 5.11 -12.92
CA HIS A 133 5.68 4.55 -12.25
C HIS A 133 5.83 4.68 -10.74
N LEU A 134 4.68 4.73 -10.07
CA LEU A 134 4.57 4.71 -8.62
C LEU A 134 3.78 3.47 -8.17
N ARG A 135 4.16 2.95 -7.03
CA ARG A 135 3.46 1.87 -6.33
C ARG A 135 3.33 2.21 -4.85
N VAL A 136 2.17 1.96 -4.33
CA VAL A 136 1.88 1.96 -2.89
C VAL A 136 1.64 0.52 -2.46
N GLU A 137 2.30 0.10 -1.41
CA GLU A 137 2.16 -1.23 -0.82
C GLU A 137 1.79 -1.08 0.67
N ALA A 138 0.84 -1.88 1.13
CA ALA A 138 0.52 -2.01 2.55
C ALA A 138 0.70 -3.46 2.99
N ILE A 139 1.19 -3.65 4.22
CA ILE A 139 1.42 -4.97 4.83
C ILE A 139 0.68 -5.01 6.15
N ASP A 140 -0.11 -6.07 6.37
CA ASP A 140 -0.81 -6.31 7.63
C ASP A 140 0.10 -6.92 8.70
N SER A 141 -0.48 -7.20 9.87
CA SER A 141 0.24 -7.74 11.03
C SER A 141 0.70 -9.19 10.87
N VAL A 142 0.11 -9.95 9.92
CA VAL A 142 0.47 -11.34 9.62
C VAL A 142 1.33 -11.50 8.37
N GLY A 143 1.55 -10.39 7.62
CA GLY A 143 2.46 -10.34 6.49
C GLY A 143 1.79 -10.42 5.11
N HIS A 144 0.46 -10.36 5.02
CA HIS A 144 -0.20 -10.23 3.72
C HIS A 144 0.06 -8.86 3.13
N ARG A 145 0.11 -8.81 1.79
CA ARG A 145 0.46 -7.60 1.03
C ARG A 145 -0.66 -7.20 0.10
N GLY A 146 -1.07 -5.95 0.19
CA GLY A 146 -1.90 -5.28 -0.80
C GLY A 146 -1.09 -4.22 -1.52
N ALA A 147 -1.33 -4.01 -2.82
CA ALA A 147 -0.62 -3.01 -3.59
C ALA A 147 -1.50 -2.36 -4.66
N ALA A 148 -1.17 -1.11 -5.00
CA ALA A 148 -1.73 -0.39 -6.14
C ALA A 148 -0.62 0.39 -6.85
N GLU A 149 -0.71 0.46 -8.19
CA GLU A 149 0.30 1.02 -9.05
C GLU A 149 -0.32 2.00 -10.06
N THR A 150 0.49 2.93 -10.57
CA THR A 150 0.14 3.65 -11.81
C THR A 150 0.18 2.68 -12.98
N THR A 151 -0.75 2.83 -13.92
CA THR A 151 -0.83 1.94 -15.10
C THR A 151 0.23 2.32 -16.14
N ASP A 152 0.58 1.37 -17.01
CA ASP A 152 1.53 1.63 -18.11
C ASP A 152 1.00 2.68 -19.09
N SER A 153 -0.31 2.85 -19.20
CA SER A 153 -0.95 3.90 -19.99
C SER A 153 -0.97 5.28 -19.29
N SER A 154 -0.69 5.33 -17.99
CA SER A 154 -0.74 6.55 -17.18
C SER A 154 0.46 6.66 -16.23
N PRO A 155 1.69 6.73 -16.78
CA PRO A 155 2.88 6.97 -15.97
C PRO A 155 2.87 8.39 -15.39
N VAL A 156 3.63 8.59 -14.33
CA VAL A 156 3.91 9.94 -13.83
C VAL A 156 4.89 10.62 -14.75
N ILE A 157 4.57 11.85 -15.18
CA ILE A 157 5.43 12.65 -16.06
C ILE A 157 5.78 13.94 -15.35
N VAL A 158 7.06 14.14 -15.04
CA VAL A 158 7.58 15.37 -14.43
C VAL A 158 8.34 16.16 -15.48
N ASP A 159 7.70 17.19 -16.03
CA ASP A 159 8.37 18.11 -16.95
C ASP A 159 9.30 19.04 -16.15
N ARG A 160 10.58 18.97 -16.49
CA ARG A 160 11.63 19.84 -15.94
C ARG A 160 12.28 20.71 -17.00
N SER A 161 11.72 20.72 -18.20
CA SER A 161 12.21 21.56 -19.28
C SER A 161 12.06 23.04 -18.89
N ARG A 162 13.14 23.79 -19.02
CA ARG A 162 13.05 25.25 -18.92
C ARG A 162 12.61 25.77 -20.28
N PRO A 163 11.49 26.48 -20.36
CA PRO A 163 11.09 27.10 -21.59
C PRO A 163 12.23 28.07 -22.06
N ARG A 164 12.59 27.99 -23.33
CA ARG A 164 13.54 28.88 -23.93
C ARG A 164 12.80 29.74 -24.96
N SER A 165 12.88 31.04 -24.81
CA SER A 165 12.43 31.99 -25.82
C SER A 165 13.63 32.61 -26.52
N ARG A 166 13.51 32.85 -27.80
CA ARG A 166 14.50 33.57 -28.59
C ARG A 166 13.74 34.55 -29.46
N ILE A 167 14.17 35.80 -29.46
CA ILE A 167 13.71 36.79 -30.44
C ILE A 167 14.35 36.43 -31.77
N ILE A 168 13.51 36.03 -32.75
CA ILE A 168 13.96 35.61 -34.09
C ILE A 168 13.98 36.76 -35.11
N GLY A 169 13.43 37.92 -34.75
CA GLY A 169 13.46 39.13 -35.55
C GLY A 169 12.60 40.20 -34.91
N LEU A 170 12.92 41.42 -35.24
CA LEU A 170 12.09 42.60 -34.98
C LEU A 170 11.77 43.21 -36.36
N ASP A 171 10.49 43.40 -36.66
CA ASP A 171 10.07 44.13 -37.86
C ASP A 171 10.06 45.63 -37.52
N PRO A 172 11.00 46.42 -38.05
CA PRO A 172 11.06 47.85 -37.76
C PRO A 172 9.87 48.64 -38.36
N ASN A 173 9.08 48.00 -39.24
CA ASN A 173 7.91 48.61 -39.88
C ASN A 173 6.59 48.15 -39.29
N ALA A 174 6.60 47.25 -38.29
CA ALA A 174 5.39 46.80 -37.62
C ALA A 174 4.68 47.97 -36.91
N ARG A 175 3.46 48.27 -37.32
CA ARG A 175 2.63 49.30 -36.66
C ARG A 175 2.04 48.74 -35.37
N ALA A 176 1.89 49.61 -34.36
CA ALA A 176 1.17 49.27 -33.13
C ALA A 176 -0.28 48.87 -33.49
N GLY A 177 -0.60 47.58 -33.37
CA GLY A 177 -1.90 46.99 -33.70
C GLY A 177 -1.84 45.75 -34.60
N ASP A 178 -0.74 45.46 -35.28
CA ASP A 178 -0.61 44.31 -36.18
C ASP A 178 -0.20 42.98 -35.47
N GLY A 179 -0.02 43.02 -34.16
CA GLY A 179 0.26 41.82 -33.38
C GLY A 179 -1.02 41.11 -32.89
N PRO A 180 -1.01 39.78 -32.75
CA PRO A 180 -2.12 39.10 -32.12
C PRO A 180 -2.35 39.67 -30.72
N ALA A 181 -3.61 40.01 -30.41
CA ALA A 181 -4.00 40.56 -29.11
C ALA A 181 -3.38 39.74 -27.97
N ALA A 182 -2.68 40.41 -27.05
CA ALA A 182 -2.11 39.77 -25.87
C ALA A 182 -3.23 39.06 -25.09
N ARG A 183 -3.21 37.72 -25.05
CA ARG A 183 -4.08 36.96 -24.17
C ARG A 183 -3.64 37.21 -22.72
N PRO A 184 -4.54 37.62 -21.83
CA PRO A 184 -4.18 37.75 -20.41
C PRO A 184 -3.70 36.39 -19.89
N LEU A 185 -2.56 36.38 -19.25
CA LEU A 185 -2.07 35.24 -18.46
C LEU A 185 -3.05 34.96 -17.32
N ARG A 186 -3.64 33.77 -17.32
CA ARG A 186 -4.39 33.26 -16.17
C ARG A 186 -3.47 32.53 -15.24
#